data_bf85dde0b3c176ac629e3f38d605a6aa
#
_entry.id   bf85dde0b3c176ac629e3f38d605a6aa
#
_cell.length_a   1.000
_cell.length_b   1.000
_cell.length_c   1.000
_cell.angle_alpha   90.00
_cell.angle_beta   90.00
_cell.angle_gamma   90.00
#
_symmetry.space_group_name_H-M   'P 1'
#
loop_
_entity.id
_entity.type
_entity.pdbx_description
1 polymer ?
#
loop_
_entity_poly.entity_id
_entity_poly.type
_entity_poly.pdbx_seq_one_letter_code
_entity_poly.pdbx_strand_id
1 'polypeptide(L)'
;AIEIVDDEFNLSRREIINVPLLGQVAAGEPIFAEQNIEGYFPLLSEDMPSGEAFMLKVRGESMINIGIYDGDQIIVQKQNTASNGDLVVALVEDSATVKTFYKENGHYRLQPENDSMDPIIVDQVDILGKVTGLFRRYH
;
A
#
# COMPACT_ATOMS: atom_id res chain seq x y z
N ALA A 1 25.19 31.34 -4.71
CA ALA A 1 26.01 30.15 -4.53
C ALA A 1 25.86 29.59 -3.11
N ILE A 2 25.91 30.47 -2.11
CA ILE A 2 25.76 30.08 -0.70
C ILE A 2 24.36 29.52 -0.43
N GLU A 3 23.33 30.12 -1.02
CA GLU A 3 21.96 29.66 -0.86
C GLU A 3 21.76 28.25 -1.41
N ILE A 4 22.38 27.94 -2.56
CA ILE A 4 22.30 26.60 -3.16
C ILE A 4 22.95 25.57 -2.24
N VAL A 5 24.09 25.92 -1.65
CA VAL A 5 24.77 25.03 -0.71
C VAL A 5 23.92 24.81 0.54
N ASP A 6 23.29 25.87 1.05
CA ASP A 6 22.43 25.78 2.22
C ASP A 6 21.19 24.90 1.93
N ASP A 7 20.61 25.00 0.74
CA ASP A 7 19.46 24.17 0.35
C ASP A 7 19.85 22.69 0.26
N GLU A 8 20.99 22.39 -0.33
CA GLU A 8 21.49 21.01 -0.38
C GLU A 8 21.78 20.47 1.01
N PHE A 9 22.36 21.31 1.85
CA PHE A 9 22.64 20.94 3.23
C PHE A 9 21.35 20.67 4.02
N ASN A 10 20.35 21.51 3.87
CA ASN A 10 19.06 21.33 4.53
C ASN A 10 18.35 20.07 4.04
N LEU A 11 18.42 19.77 2.76
CA LEU A 11 17.84 18.56 2.19
C LEU A 11 18.52 17.31 2.76
N SER A 12 19.84 17.32 2.89
CA SER A 12 20.58 16.18 3.44
C SER A 12 20.30 15.94 4.92
N ARG A 13 19.75 16.93 5.61
CA ARG A 13 19.38 16.83 7.03
C ARG A 13 17.96 16.34 7.24
N ARG A 14 17.13 16.24 6.19
CA ARG A 14 15.77 15.74 6.32
C ARG A 14 15.79 14.30 6.79
N GLU A 15 14.87 14.00 7.67
CA GLU A 15 14.75 12.67 8.21
C GLU A 15 14.35 11.68 7.13
N ILE A 16 15.05 10.57 7.06
CA ILE A 16 14.74 9.46 6.17
C ILE A 16 14.21 8.33 7.03
N ILE A 17 13.05 7.81 6.63
CA ILE A 17 12.40 6.69 7.31
C ILE A 17 12.49 5.49 6.40
N ASN A 18 12.98 4.38 6.95
CA ASN A 18 13.05 3.12 6.22
C ASN A 18 11.73 2.38 6.38
N VAL A 19 10.95 2.35 5.30
CA VAL A 19 9.63 1.71 5.29
C VAL A 19 9.81 0.23 4.97
N PRO A 20 9.23 -0.68 5.80
CA PRO A 20 9.36 -2.11 5.52
C PRO A 20 8.68 -2.49 4.21
N LEU A 21 9.40 -3.25 3.38
CA LEU A 21 8.86 -3.87 2.18
C LEU A 21 8.46 -5.30 2.55
N LEU A 22 7.16 -5.58 2.47
CA LEU A 22 6.62 -6.88 2.86
C LEU A 22 6.48 -7.79 1.65
N GLY A 23 6.92 -9.03 1.77
CA GLY A 23 6.79 -10.04 0.73
C GLY A 23 5.49 -10.80 0.83
N GLN A 24 5.17 -11.25 2.02
CA GLN A 24 3.94 -11.98 2.32
C GLN A 24 3.29 -11.40 3.56
N VAL A 25 1.97 -11.46 3.58
CA VAL A 25 1.19 -11.15 4.77
C VAL A 25 0.18 -12.28 4.96
N ALA A 26 0.22 -12.94 6.10
CA ALA A 26 -0.67 -14.04 6.40
C ALA A 26 -1.68 -13.64 7.49
N ALA A 27 -2.87 -14.22 7.41
CA ALA A 27 -3.90 -14.02 8.43
C ALA A 27 -3.41 -14.54 9.79
N GLY A 28 -3.73 -13.80 10.86
CA GLY A 28 -3.40 -14.20 12.22
C GLY A 28 -1.97 -13.91 12.66
N GLU A 29 -1.12 -13.39 11.79
CA GLU A 29 0.24 -13.00 12.12
C GLU A 29 0.38 -11.49 12.18
N PRO A 30 1.29 -10.96 13.03
CA PRO A 30 1.59 -9.52 13.00
C PRO A 30 2.12 -9.11 11.63
N ILE A 31 1.60 -8.00 11.11
CA ILE A 31 1.98 -7.56 9.76
C ILE A 31 3.48 -7.26 9.63
N PHE A 32 4.10 -6.77 10.71
CA PHE A 32 5.52 -6.46 10.74
C PHE A 32 6.37 -7.58 11.32
N ALA A 33 5.87 -8.82 11.30
CA ALA A 33 6.68 -9.97 11.69
C ALA A 33 7.92 -10.03 10.80
N GLU A 34 9.06 -10.35 11.40
CA GLU A 34 10.36 -10.32 10.70
C GLU A 34 10.36 -11.18 9.44
N GLN A 35 9.69 -12.34 9.47
CA GLN A 35 9.62 -13.23 8.30
C GLN A 35 8.86 -12.62 7.12
N ASN A 36 8.06 -11.57 7.35
CA ASN A 36 7.33 -10.89 6.28
C ASN A 36 8.15 -9.80 5.61
N ILE A 37 9.21 -9.33 6.25
CA ILE A 37 9.99 -8.19 5.77
C ILE A 37 11.09 -8.68 4.83
N GLU A 38 11.04 -8.25 3.56
CA GLU A 38 12.05 -8.57 2.56
C GLU A 38 13.15 -7.51 2.46
N GLY A 39 12.87 -6.31 2.92
CA GLY A 39 13.81 -5.21 2.85
C GLY A 39 13.16 -3.92 3.30
N TYR A 40 13.79 -2.82 3.01
CA TYR A 40 13.33 -1.49 3.42
C TYR A 40 13.47 -0.53 2.24
N PHE A 41 12.53 0.41 2.17
CA PHE A 41 12.54 1.45 1.16
C PHE A 41 12.65 2.81 1.86
N PRO A 42 13.65 3.65 1.50
CA PRO A 42 13.83 4.94 2.15
C PRO A 42 12.85 5.97 1.61
N LEU A 43 12.10 6.60 2.52
CA LEU A 43 11.24 7.73 2.19
C LEU A 43 11.62 8.92 3.08
N LEU A 44 11.44 10.12 2.55
CA LEU A 44 11.52 11.31 3.38
C LEU A 44 10.34 11.33 4.34
N SER A 45 10.57 11.78 5.56
CA SER A 45 9.51 11.81 6.57
C SER A 45 8.29 12.62 6.12
N GLU A 46 8.50 13.66 5.32
CA GLU A 46 7.41 14.48 4.77
C GLU A 46 6.55 13.72 3.74
N ASP A 47 7.05 12.66 3.14
CA ASP A 47 6.32 11.84 2.17
C ASP A 47 5.63 10.64 2.82
N MET A 48 5.81 10.47 4.12
CA MET A 48 5.19 9.38 4.85
C MET A 48 3.73 9.67 5.14
N PRO A 49 2.85 8.67 5.04
CA PRO A 49 1.51 8.80 5.58
C PRO A 49 1.55 8.91 7.10
N SER A 50 0.45 9.34 7.70
CA SER A 50 0.35 9.38 9.16
C SER A 50 0.44 7.98 9.75
N GLY A 51 1.15 7.84 10.89
CA GLY A 51 1.28 6.58 11.59
C GLY A 51 2.22 5.62 10.88
N GLU A 52 1.99 4.34 11.07
CA GLU A 52 2.85 3.30 10.51
C GLU A 52 2.53 3.06 9.03
N ALA A 53 3.57 2.73 8.26
CA ALA A 53 3.43 2.44 6.85
C ALA A 53 4.26 1.22 6.46
N PHE A 54 3.87 0.61 5.36
CA PHE A 54 4.63 -0.48 4.75
C PHE A 54 4.46 -0.41 3.24
N MET A 55 5.28 -1.17 2.52
CA MET A 55 5.17 -1.29 1.07
C MET A 55 4.91 -2.74 0.69
N LEU A 56 4.14 -2.90 -0.38
CA LEU A 56 3.85 -4.20 -0.99
C LEU A 56 4.08 -4.11 -2.48
N LYS A 57 4.54 -5.20 -3.05
CA LYS A 57 4.64 -5.34 -4.50
C LYS A 57 3.30 -5.83 -5.05
N VAL A 58 2.79 -5.11 -6.04
CA VAL A 58 1.54 -5.47 -6.70
C VAL A 58 1.78 -6.65 -7.65
N ARG A 59 0.87 -7.61 -7.61
CA ARG A 59 0.88 -8.77 -8.50
C ARG A 59 -0.43 -8.80 -9.27
N GLY A 60 -0.31 -9.02 -10.58
CA GLY A 60 -1.46 -9.12 -11.46
C GLY A 60 -1.97 -7.77 -11.95
N GLU A 61 -3.13 -7.80 -12.58
CA GLU A 61 -3.64 -6.70 -13.39
C GLU A 61 -4.99 -6.18 -12.89
N SER A 62 -5.36 -6.47 -11.64
CA SER A 62 -6.69 -6.13 -11.16
C SER A 62 -6.96 -4.63 -11.03
N MET A 63 -5.92 -3.79 -11.07
CA MET A 63 -6.06 -2.34 -10.82
C MET A 63 -5.51 -1.49 -11.97
N ILE A 64 -5.44 -2.04 -13.17
CA ILE A 64 -4.83 -1.36 -14.32
C ILE A 64 -5.58 -0.11 -14.75
N ASN A 65 -6.90 -0.06 -14.57
CA ASN A 65 -7.70 1.10 -15.00
C ASN A 65 -7.38 2.38 -14.22
N ILE A 66 -6.78 2.25 -13.04
CA ILE A 66 -6.33 3.42 -12.26
C ILE A 66 -4.81 3.57 -12.26
N GLY A 67 -4.14 2.86 -13.15
CA GLY A 67 -2.70 3.03 -13.35
C GLY A 67 -1.82 2.29 -12.37
N ILE A 68 -2.32 1.27 -11.70
CA ILE A 68 -1.50 0.39 -10.85
C ILE A 68 -1.27 -0.90 -11.62
N TYR A 69 0.00 -1.21 -11.86
CA TYR A 69 0.40 -2.34 -12.70
C TYR A 69 1.20 -3.38 -11.94
N ASP A 70 1.25 -4.58 -12.50
CA ASP A 70 2.08 -5.65 -11.96
C ASP A 70 3.52 -5.18 -11.77
N GLY A 71 4.08 -5.44 -10.61
CA GLY A 71 5.44 -5.04 -10.27
C GLY A 71 5.55 -3.69 -9.56
N ASP A 72 4.50 -2.88 -9.56
CA ASP A 72 4.51 -1.63 -8.81
C ASP A 72 4.67 -1.90 -7.30
N GLN A 73 5.35 -1.01 -6.61
CA GLN A 73 5.46 -1.06 -5.16
C GLN A 73 4.58 0.02 -4.56
N ILE A 74 3.55 -0.37 -3.82
CA ILE A 74 2.60 0.57 -3.24
C ILE A 74 3.02 0.92 -1.82
N ILE A 75 2.75 2.19 -1.46
CA ILE A 75 2.95 2.70 -0.11
C ILE A 75 1.60 2.63 0.60
N VAL A 76 1.56 1.96 1.73
CA VAL A 76 0.33 1.65 2.44
C VAL A 76 0.39 2.22 3.86
N GLN A 77 -0.59 3.03 4.20
CA GLN A 77 -0.79 3.50 5.57
C GLN A 77 -1.51 2.40 6.34
N LYS A 78 -0.90 1.90 7.40
CA LYS A 78 -1.49 0.83 8.21
C LYS A 78 -2.74 1.34 8.92
N GLN A 79 -3.88 0.70 8.64
CA GLN A 79 -5.14 0.97 9.31
C GLN A 79 -6.06 -0.23 9.10
N ASN A 80 -7.03 -0.41 9.98
CA ASN A 80 -7.96 -1.55 9.91
C ASN A 80 -9.37 -1.15 9.50
N THR A 81 -9.58 0.11 9.15
CA THR A 81 -10.86 0.63 8.67
C THR A 81 -10.68 1.32 7.32
N ALA A 82 -11.78 1.49 6.60
CA ALA A 82 -11.75 2.16 5.31
C ALA A 82 -13.11 2.82 5.06
N SER A 83 -13.10 3.82 4.18
CA SER A 83 -14.30 4.50 3.71
C SER A 83 -14.58 4.10 2.27
N ASN A 84 -15.84 4.21 1.85
CA ASN A 84 -16.23 3.89 0.47
C ASN A 84 -15.39 4.67 -0.53
N GLY A 85 -14.84 3.96 -1.50
CA GLY A 85 -13.98 4.53 -2.54
C GLY A 85 -12.50 4.54 -2.19
N ASP A 86 -12.13 4.17 -0.97
CA ASP A 86 -10.72 4.06 -0.61
C ASP A 86 -10.04 2.92 -1.36
N LEU A 87 -8.81 3.17 -1.76
CA LEU A 87 -7.96 2.14 -2.33
C LEU A 87 -7.24 1.45 -1.18
N VAL A 88 -7.51 0.16 -0.99
CA VAL A 88 -7.06 -0.57 0.20
C VAL A 88 -6.26 -1.81 -0.16
N VAL A 89 -5.49 -2.25 0.83
CA VAL A 89 -4.94 -3.61 0.87
C VAL A 89 -5.76 -4.40 1.86
N ALA A 90 -6.32 -5.50 1.42
CA ALA A 90 -7.14 -6.39 2.24
C ALA A 90 -6.66 -7.82 2.12
N LEU A 91 -6.89 -8.61 3.17
CA LEU A 91 -6.65 -10.05 3.14
C LEU A 91 -7.88 -10.75 2.57
N VAL A 92 -7.66 -11.55 1.54
CA VAL A 92 -8.67 -12.42 0.94
C VAL A 92 -8.01 -13.79 0.79
N GLU A 93 -8.59 -14.80 1.43
CA GLU A 93 -8.09 -16.18 1.38
C GLU A 93 -6.57 -16.25 1.68
N ASP A 94 -6.17 -15.60 2.78
CA ASP A 94 -4.78 -15.59 3.26
C ASP A 94 -3.78 -14.87 2.37
N SER A 95 -4.23 -14.10 1.39
CA SER A 95 -3.31 -13.28 0.61
C SER A 95 -3.74 -11.82 0.57
N ALA A 96 -2.76 -10.94 0.52
CA ALA A 96 -3.00 -9.51 0.42
C ALA A 96 -3.38 -9.15 -1.02
N THR A 97 -4.43 -8.38 -1.18
CA THR A 97 -4.90 -7.90 -2.47
C THR A 97 -5.20 -6.41 -2.42
N VAL A 98 -4.98 -5.72 -3.54
CA VAL A 98 -5.29 -4.29 -3.68
C VAL A 98 -6.60 -4.15 -4.43
N LYS A 99 -7.56 -3.46 -3.83
CA LYS A 99 -8.88 -3.25 -4.42
C LYS A 99 -9.46 -1.92 -3.94
N THR A 100 -10.46 -1.44 -4.63
CA THR A 100 -11.26 -0.32 -4.16
C THR A 100 -12.34 -0.84 -3.20
N PHE A 101 -12.45 -0.22 -2.05
CA PHE A 101 -13.31 -0.68 -0.96
C PHE A 101 -14.68 -0.02 -1.02
N TYR A 102 -15.73 -0.82 -0.84
CA TYR A 102 -17.09 -0.34 -0.64
C TYR A 102 -17.79 -1.15 0.42
N LYS A 103 -18.48 -0.45 1.33
CA LYS A 103 -19.38 -1.06 2.28
C LYS A 103 -20.80 -0.85 1.75
N GLU A 104 -21.49 -1.94 1.45
CA GLU A 104 -22.84 -1.94 0.91
C GLU A 104 -23.80 -2.63 1.87
N ASN A 105 -25.09 -2.61 1.57
CA ASN A 105 -26.10 -3.20 2.46
C ASN A 105 -25.83 -4.69 2.69
N GLY A 106 -25.42 -5.02 3.91
CA GLY A 106 -25.23 -6.41 4.33
C GLY A 106 -23.94 -7.08 3.86
N HIS A 107 -23.06 -6.38 3.16
CA HIS A 107 -21.80 -6.97 2.69
C HIS A 107 -20.75 -5.90 2.37
N TYR A 108 -19.53 -6.37 2.07
CA TYR A 108 -18.45 -5.54 1.55
C TYR A 108 -18.14 -5.94 0.12
N ARG A 109 -17.84 -4.96 -0.71
CA ARG A 109 -17.40 -5.19 -2.07
C ARG A 109 -15.97 -4.70 -2.24
N LEU A 110 -15.10 -5.60 -2.69
CA LEU A 110 -13.73 -5.27 -3.07
C LEU A 110 -13.69 -5.22 -4.59
N GLN A 111 -13.62 -4.01 -5.12
CA GLN A 111 -13.80 -3.76 -6.54
C GLN A 111 -12.46 -3.73 -7.27
N PRO A 112 -12.23 -4.64 -8.24
CA PRO A 112 -11.10 -4.49 -9.14
C PRO A 112 -11.33 -3.33 -10.10
N GLU A 113 -10.29 -2.61 -10.43
CA GLU A 113 -10.33 -1.57 -11.44
C GLU A 113 -9.82 -2.14 -12.77
N ASN A 114 -10.57 -3.14 -13.25
CA ASN A 114 -10.31 -3.89 -14.49
C ASN A 114 -11.63 -4.45 -14.99
N ASP A 115 -12.04 -4.05 -16.18
CA ASP A 115 -13.35 -4.37 -16.74
C ASP A 115 -13.54 -5.88 -16.96
N SER A 116 -12.46 -6.63 -17.06
CA SER A 116 -12.53 -8.09 -17.28
C SER A 116 -12.58 -8.90 -15.99
N MET A 117 -12.58 -8.26 -14.83
CA MET A 117 -12.55 -8.93 -13.53
C MET A 117 -13.79 -8.60 -12.71
N ASP A 118 -14.31 -9.60 -12.03
CA ASP A 118 -15.50 -9.46 -11.19
C ASP A 118 -15.14 -8.96 -9.78
N PRO A 119 -16.04 -8.20 -9.15
CA PRO A 119 -15.86 -7.79 -7.76
C PRO A 119 -15.89 -8.98 -6.80
N ILE A 120 -15.17 -8.84 -5.69
CA ILE A 120 -15.17 -9.81 -4.59
C ILE A 120 -16.18 -9.34 -3.56
N ILE A 121 -17.19 -10.16 -3.29
CA ILE A 121 -18.22 -9.86 -2.30
C ILE A 121 -17.99 -10.73 -1.08
N VAL A 122 -17.87 -10.10 0.09
CA VAL A 122 -17.60 -10.81 1.35
C VAL A 122 -18.44 -10.23 2.48
N ASP A 123 -18.73 -11.07 3.47
CA ASP A 123 -19.46 -10.66 4.67
C ASP A 123 -18.55 -9.96 5.68
N GLN A 124 -17.29 -10.35 5.68
CA GLN A 124 -16.26 -9.79 6.54
C GLN A 124 -15.01 -9.51 5.72
N VAL A 125 -14.30 -8.44 6.07
CA VAL A 125 -13.08 -8.06 5.39
C VAL A 125 -12.03 -7.67 6.43
N ASP A 126 -10.81 -8.10 6.18
CA ASP A 126 -9.66 -7.76 7.02
C ASP A 126 -8.83 -6.71 6.27
N ILE A 127 -9.01 -5.44 6.63
CA ILE A 127 -8.28 -4.33 6.01
C ILE A 127 -6.91 -4.22 6.66
N LEU A 128 -5.87 -4.21 5.85
CA LEU A 128 -4.50 -4.03 6.30
C LEU A 128 -4.07 -2.57 6.25
N GLY A 129 -4.57 -1.83 5.28
CA GLY A 129 -4.24 -0.42 5.17
C GLY A 129 -4.82 0.24 3.94
N LYS A 130 -4.54 1.52 3.83
CA LYS A 130 -4.95 2.38 2.72
C LYS A 130 -3.75 2.70 1.85
N VAL A 131 -3.88 2.54 0.54
CA VAL A 131 -2.83 2.89 -0.41
C VAL A 131 -2.77 4.39 -0.56
N THR A 132 -1.59 4.97 -0.34
CA THR A 132 -1.37 6.42 -0.38
C THR A 132 -0.40 6.85 -1.47
N GLY A 133 0.33 5.90 -2.07
CA GLY A 133 1.28 6.20 -3.12
C GLY A 133 1.84 4.95 -3.75
N LEU A 134 2.67 5.13 -4.75
CA LEU A 134 3.37 4.01 -5.36
C LEU A 134 4.74 4.43 -5.89
N PHE A 135 5.61 3.46 -6.01
CA PHE A 135 6.90 3.60 -6.65
C PHE A 135 6.97 2.59 -7.81
N ARG A 136 7.37 3.08 -8.97
CA ARG A 136 7.56 2.25 -10.16
C ARG A 136 8.93 2.49 -10.75
N ARG A 137 9.60 1.40 -11.07
CA ARG A 137 10.92 1.46 -11.70
C ARG A 137 10.79 1.05 -13.15
N TYR A 138 11.39 1.83 -14.04
CA TYR A 138 11.51 1.47 -15.45
C TYR A 138 12.85 0.79 -15.68
N HIS A 139 12.87 -0.17 -16.55
CA HIS A 139 14.07 -0.92 -16.90
C HIS A 139 14.57 -0.57 -18.30
#